data_93f3fd8084ca4d5307a79b98e1e661e2
#
_entry.id   93f3fd8084ca4d5307a79b98e1e661e2
#
_cell.length_a   1.000
_cell.length_b   1.000
_cell.length_c   1.000
_cell.angle_alpha   90.00
_cell.angle_beta   90.00
_cell.angle_gamma   90.00
#
_symmetry.space_group_name_H-M   'P 1'
#
loop_
_entity.id
_entity.type
_entity.pdbx_description
1 polymer ?
#
loop_
_entity_poly.entity_id
_entity_poly.type
_entity_poly.pdbx_seq_one_letter_code
_entity_poly.pdbx_strand_id
1 'polypeptide(L)'
;MKFNEYVKQQRIKYFKNLEKFCKIIGVEKSMWRKIERGINPPPKKTLLKKFANLTHMLGYEEAQMYQLAKRWIPSEDTNTGNHILLSEYSKAEWRQALIQENTPDYEHKFWGKRT
;
A
#
# COMPACT_ATOMS: atom_id res chain seq x y z
N MET A 1 0.43 13.64 -2.58
CA MET A 1 -0.33 12.49 -3.09
C MET A 1 -0.34 11.38 -2.07
N LYS A 2 -1.43 10.69 -1.95
CA LYS A 2 -1.54 9.61 -0.99
C LYS A 2 -1.09 8.30 -1.61
N PHE A 3 -0.72 7.35 -0.74
CA PHE A 3 -0.26 6.06 -1.19
C PHE A 3 -1.27 5.39 -2.12
N ASN A 4 -2.55 5.39 -1.71
CA ASN A 4 -3.57 4.72 -2.50
C ASN A 4 -3.72 5.34 -3.90
N GLU A 5 -3.58 6.65 -3.98
CA GLU A 5 -3.67 7.31 -5.27
C GLU A 5 -2.47 6.99 -6.14
N TYR A 6 -1.31 6.92 -5.52
CA TYR A 6 -0.08 6.66 -6.24
C TYR A 6 -0.09 5.26 -6.85
N VAL A 7 -0.45 4.24 -6.07
CA VAL A 7 -0.44 2.89 -6.61
C VAL A 7 -1.51 2.72 -7.68
N LYS A 8 -2.63 3.41 -7.54
CA LYS A 8 -3.66 3.32 -8.56
C LYS A 8 -3.15 3.92 -9.87
N GLN A 9 -2.49 5.04 -9.81
CA GLN A 9 -1.94 5.66 -11.00
C GLN A 9 -0.91 4.78 -11.67
N GLN A 10 -0.04 4.18 -10.88
CA GLN A 10 0.99 3.32 -11.45
C GLN A 10 0.37 2.08 -12.09
N ARG A 11 -0.65 1.51 -11.43
CA ARG A 11 -1.28 0.33 -11.98
C ARG A 11 -1.96 0.64 -13.32
N ILE A 12 -2.68 1.74 -13.38
CA ILE A 12 -3.45 2.07 -14.57
C ILE A 12 -2.57 2.28 -15.80
N LYS A 13 -1.34 2.69 -15.58
CA LYS A 13 -0.42 2.84 -16.72
C LYS A 13 -0.24 1.56 -17.49
N TYR A 14 -0.27 0.43 -16.80
CA TYR A 14 0.00 -0.85 -17.44
C TYR A 14 -1.14 -1.83 -17.38
N PHE A 15 -2.01 -1.70 -16.40
CA PHE A 15 -3.11 -2.63 -16.21
C PHE A 15 -4.38 -1.87 -15.91
N LYS A 16 -5.12 -1.54 -16.93
CA LYS A 16 -6.39 -0.85 -16.72
C LYS A 16 -7.44 -1.77 -16.14
N ASN A 17 -7.35 -3.05 -16.48
CA ASN A 17 -8.31 -4.02 -15.98
C ASN A 17 -7.86 -4.51 -14.61
N LEU A 18 -8.63 -4.15 -13.58
CA LEU A 18 -8.26 -4.48 -12.21
C LEU A 18 -8.23 -5.98 -11.97
N GLU A 19 -9.20 -6.68 -12.52
CA GLU A 19 -9.28 -8.11 -12.30
C GLU A 19 -8.07 -8.83 -12.88
N LYS A 20 -7.67 -8.45 -14.08
CA LYS A 20 -6.51 -9.04 -14.71
C LYS A 20 -5.25 -8.76 -13.91
N PHE A 21 -5.11 -7.52 -13.45
CA PHE A 21 -3.98 -7.14 -12.63
C PHE A 21 -3.92 -7.98 -11.36
N CYS A 22 -5.05 -8.15 -10.71
CA CYS A 22 -5.07 -8.87 -9.45
C CYS A 22 -4.72 -10.34 -9.63
N LYS A 23 -5.10 -10.92 -10.75
CA LYS A 23 -4.71 -12.30 -11.02
C LYS A 23 -3.21 -12.42 -11.18
N ILE A 24 -2.60 -11.46 -11.81
CA ILE A 24 -1.16 -11.50 -12.04
C ILE A 24 -0.40 -11.29 -10.74
N ILE A 25 -0.82 -10.33 -9.95
CA ILE A 25 -0.09 -10.03 -8.72
C ILE A 25 -0.45 -10.99 -7.59
N GLY A 26 -1.56 -11.71 -7.73
CA GLY A 26 -1.90 -12.75 -6.77
C GLY A 26 -2.68 -12.28 -5.55
N VAL A 27 -3.55 -11.30 -5.72
CA VAL A 27 -4.39 -10.83 -4.62
C VAL A 27 -5.83 -10.81 -5.08
N GLU A 28 -6.73 -10.81 -4.12
CA GLU A 28 -8.13 -10.72 -4.43
C GLU A 28 -8.50 -9.32 -4.90
N LYS A 29 -9.40 -9.27 -5.85
CA LYS A 29 -9.82 -8.00 -6.42
C LYS A 29 -10.41 -7.07 -5.36
N SER A 30 -11.23 -7.61 -4.50
CA SER A 30 -11.87 -6.78 -3.48
C SER A 30 -10.83 -6.20 -2.52
N MET A 31 -9.83 -6.98 -2.19
CA MET A 31 -8.78 -6.51 -1.30
C MET A 31 -7.98 -5.38 -1.95
N TRP A 32 -7.60 -5.58 -3.21
CA TRP A 32 -6.80 -4.55 -3.87
C TRP A 32 -7.61 -3.28 -4.10
N ARG A 33 -8.89 -3.43 -4.41
CA ARG A 33 -9.73 -2.26 -4.58
C ARG A 33 -9.78 -1.44 -3.31
N LYS A 34 -9.84 -2.09 -2.16
CA LYS A 34 -9.84 -1.37 -0.89
C LYS A 34 -8.52 -0.68 -0.64
N ILE A 35 -7.43 -1.27 -1.09
CA ILE A 35 -6.14 -0.61 -0.99
C ILE A 35 -6.13 0.67 -1.81
N GLU A 36 -6.63 0.60 -3.02
CA GLU A 36 -6.65 1.79 -3.88
C GLU A 36 -7.61 2.85 -3.40
N ARG A 37 -8.61 2.45 -2.63
CA ARG A 37 -9.54 3.42 -2.07
C ARG A 37 -9.10 3.97 -0.73
N GLY A 38 -7.99 3.49 -0.21
CA GLY A 38 -7.49 3.98 1.05
C GLY A 38 -8.14 3.37 2.27
N ILE A 39 -8.88 2.29 2.08
CA ILE A 39 -9.55 1.63 3.19
C ILE A 39 -8.63 0.66 3.88
N ASN A 40 -7.92 -0.14 3.10
CA ASN A 40 -6.97 -1.09 3.65
C ASN A 40 -5.56 -0.48 3.66
N PRO A 41 -4.74 -0.89 4.62
CA PRO A 41 -3.37 -0.37 4.67
C PRO A 41 -2.54 -0.92 3.53
N PRO A 42 -1.37 -0.33 3.28
CA PRO A 42 -0.49 -0.84 2.26
C PRO A 42 -0.12 -2.29 2.53
N PRO A 43 0.02 -3.09 1.49
CA PRO A 43 0.40 -4.49 1.68
C PRO A 43 1.85 -4.60 2.11
N LYS A 44 2.27 -5.83 2.39
CA LYS A 44 3.63 -6.08 2.82
C LYS A 44 4.61 -5.68 1.75
N LYS A 45 5.82 -5.44 2.18
CA LYS A 45 6.86 -5.00 1.28
C LYS A 45 7.09 -5.96 0.12
N THR A 46 7.01 -7.27 0.37
CA THR A 46 7.22 -8.22 -0.70
C THR A 46 6.21 -8.05 -1.81
N LEU A 47 4.97 -7.78 -1.45
CA LEU A 47 3.94 -7.55 -2.46
C LEU A 47 4.16 -6.23 -3.16
N LEU A 48 4.57 -5.21 -2.43
CA LEU A 48 4.87 -3.92 -3.04
C LEU A 48 6.04 -4.01 -4.00
N LYS A 49 7.02 -4.84 -3.67
CA LYS A 49 8.13 -5.04 -4.58
C LYS A 49 7.67 -5.71 -5.86
N LYS A 50 6.80 -6.69 -5.74
CA LYS A 50 6.24 -7.34 -6.90
C LYS A 50 5.44 -6.34 -7.74
N PHE A 51 4.69 -5.48 -7.06
CA PHE A 51 3.93 -4.45 -7.74
C PHE A 51 4.86 -3.51 -8.52
N ALA A 52 5.95 -3.09 -7.88
CA ALA A 52 6.88 -2.18 -8.53
C ALA A 52 7.47 -2.83 -9.78
N ASN A 53 7.79 -4.11 -9.70
CA ASN A 53 8.34 -4.81 -10.85
C ASN A 53 7.31 -4.92 -11.97
N LEU A 54 6.07 -5.22 -11.63
CA LEU A 54 5.03 -5.37 -12.63
C LEU A 54 4.71 -4.06 -13.33
N THR A 55 4.84 -2.95 -12.63
CA THR A 55 4.54 -1.66 -13.20
C THR A 55 5.79 -0.92 -13.67
N HIS A 56 6.90 -1.63 -13.72
CA HIS A 56 8.16 -1.08 -14.26
C HIS A 56 8.56 0.23 -13.60
N MET A 57 8.43 0.29 -12.29
CA MET A 57 8.78 1.50 -11.57
C MET A 57 10.28 1.69 -11.57
N LEU A 58 10.69 2.93 -11.75
CA LEU A 58 12.09 3.30 -11.61
C LEU A 58 12.43 3.35 -10.13
N GLY A 59 13.73 3.36 -9.84
CA GLY A 59 14.17 3.34 -8.45
C GLY A 59 13.56 4.43 -7.60
N TYR A 60 13.53 5.65 -8.12
CA TYR A 60 12.98 6.76 -7.33
C TYR A 60 11.47 6.64 -7.19
N GLU A 61 10.80 6.02 -8.15
CA GLU A 61 9.36 5.84 -8.04
C GLU A 61 9.05 4.81 -6.97
N GLU A 62 9.83 3.75 -6.93
CA GLU A 62 9.65 2.73 -5.93
C GLU A 62 9.91 3.30 -4.54
N ALA A 63 10.96 4.10 -4.40
CA ALA A 63 11.26 4.74 -3.12
C ALA A 63 10.12 5.64 -2.69
N GLN A 64 9.56 6.37 -3.63
CA GLN A 64 8.44 7.25 -3.34
C GLN A 64 7.25 6.43 -2.82
N MET A 65 6.99 5.29 -3.44
CA MET A 65 5.90 4.44 -3.02
C MET A 65 6.07 4.00 -1.56
N TYR A 66 7.28 3.61 -1.19
CA TYR A 66 7.52 3.18 0.18
C TYR A 66 7.38 4.34 1.16
N GLN A 67 7.80 5.52 0.77
CA GLN A 67 7.63 6.70 1.63
C GLN A 67 6.15 6.98 1.86
N LEU A 68 5.36 6.90 0.81
CA LEU A 68 3.94 7.13 0.93
C LEU A 68 3.27 6.05 1.78
N ALA A 69 3.72 4.81 1.63
CA ALA A 69 3.18 3.72 2.44
C ALA A 69 3.45 3.98 3.92
N LYS A 70 4.61 4.51 4.21
CA LYS A 70 4.98 4.79 5.59
C LYS A 70 4.10 5.86 6.20
N ARG A 71 3.57 6.77 5.39
CA ARG A 71 2.74 7.85 5.86
C ARG A 71 1.25 7.56 5.72
N TRP A 72 0.92 6.35 5.35
CA TRP A 72 -0.47 6.02 5.08
C TRP A 72 -1.34 6.18 6.32
N ILE A 73 -2.54 6.67 6.13
CA ILE A 73 -3.56 6.71 7.17
C ILE A 73 -4.87 6.32 6.52
N PRO A 74 -5.79 5.75 7.28
CA PRO A 74 -7.06 5.32 6.71
C PRO A 74 -7.83 6.48 6.10
N SER A 75 -8.53 6.17 5.03
CA SER A 75 -9.33 7.17 4.37
C SER A 75 -10.55 7.49 5.23
N GLU A 76 -10.90 8.74 5.28
CA GLU A 76 -12.06 9.15 6.06
C GLU A 76 -13.32 9.21 5.22
N ASP A 77 -13.20 8.86 3.96
CA ASP A 77 -14.36 8.86 3.11
C ASP A 77 -15.28 7.73 3.38
N THR A 78 -14.80 6.69 4.02
CA THR A 78 -15.62 5.51 4.17
C THR A 78 -16.41 5.66 5.42
N ASN A 79 -17.65 5.95 5.30
CA ASN A 79 -18.47 6.10 6.46
C ASN A 79 -19.28 4.90 6.70
N THR A 80 -18.68 3.83 7.07
CA THR A 80 -19.38 2.60 7.31
C THR A 80 -19.06 2.15 8.71
N GLY A 81 -19.66 1.07 9.12
CA GLY A 81 -19.31 0.49 10.39
C GLY A 81 -17.86 0.12 10.47
N ASN A 82 -17.32 -0.32 9.34
CA ASN A 82 -15.91 -0.66 9.31
C ASN A 82 -15.06 0.56 9.57
N HIS A 83 -15.48 1.67 9.05
CA HIS A 83 -14.75 2.89 9.28
C HIS A 83 -14.69 3.22 10.76
N ILE A 84 -15.78 2.99 11.46
CA ILE A 84 -15.81 3.23 12.89
C ILE A 84 -14.81 2.35 13.59
N LEU A 85 -14.75 1.09 13.20
CA LEU A 85 -13.77 0.20 13.79
C LEU A 85 -12.36 0.68 13.53
N LEU A 86 -12.11 1.14 12.34
CA LEU A 86 -10.79 1.66 12.03
C LEU A 86 -10.46 2.84 12.91
N SER A 87 -11.44 3.66 13.19
CA SER A 87 -11.21 4.80 14.06
C SER A 87 -10.77 4.36 15.43
N GLU A 88 -11.34 3.28 15.91
CA GLU A 88 -11.00 2.80 17.23
C GLU A 88 -9.59 2.29 17.31
N TYR A 89 -9.09 1.78 16.21
CA TYR A 89 -7.70 1.34 16.20
C TYR A 89 -6.75 2.50 16.09
N SER A 90 -7.28 3.67 15.79
CA SER A 90 -6.49 4.87 15.64
C SER A 90 -5.47 4.76 14.53
N LYS A 91 -5.12 5.89 14.00
CA LYS A 91 -4.15 5.92 12.90
C LYS A 91 -2.77 5.48 13.37
N ALA A 92 -2.47 5.77 14.62
CA ALA A 92 -1.17 5.39 15.14
C ALA A 92 -1.02 3.88 15.22
N GLU A 93 -2.08 3.20 15.60
CA GLU A 93 -2.03 1.76 15.70
C GLU A 93 -1.88 1.10 14.35
N TRP A 94 -2.55 1.61 13.35
CA TRP A 94 -2.39 1.07 12.01
C TRP A 94 -0.96 1.23 11.54
N ARG A 95 -0.41 2.39 11.79
CA ARG A 95 0.95 2.66 11.39
C ARG A 95 1.93 1.78 12.15
N GLN A 96 1.64 1.59 13.44
CA GLN A 96 2.47 0.76 14.27
C GLN A 96 2.46 -0.69 13.79
N ALA A 97 1.29 -1.19 13.46
CA ALA A 97 1.19 -2.56 12.98
C ALA A 97 1.97 -2.73 11.68
N LEU A 98 1.86 -1.76 10.79
CA LEU A 98 2.58 -1.82 9.55
C LEU A 98 4.09 -1.82 9.80
N ILE A 99 4.54 -0.98 10.71
CA ILE A 99 5.95 -0.91 11.02
C ILE A 99 6.44 -2.21 11.64
N GLN A 100 5.69 -2.76 12.59
CA GLN A 100 6.10 -3.98 13.24
C GLN A 100 6.20 -5.13 12.25
N GLU A 101 5.29 -5.17 11.32
CA GLU A 101 5.26 -6.25 10.38
C GLU A 101 6.34 -6.10 9.32
N ASN A 102 6.60 -4.89 8.91
CA ASN A 102 7.46 -4.65 7.79
C ASN A 102 8.76 -3.93 8.10
N THR A 103 8.92 -3.48 9.32
CA THR A 103 10.09 -2.68 9.64
C THR A 103 11.41 -3.31 9.22
N PRO A 104 11.65 -4.58 9.51
CA PRO A 104 12.94 -5.15 9.13
C PRO A 104 13.23 -4.94 7.66
N ASP A 105 12.22 -5.15 6.84
CA ASP A 105 12.41 -4.99 5.43
C ASP A 105 12.48 -3.54 5.02
N TYR A 106 11.53 -2.75 5.49
CA TYR A 106 11.48 -1.36 5.11
C TYR A 106 12.73 -0.62 5.57
N GLU A 107 13.05 -0.75 6.84
CA GLU A 107 14.16 0.00 7.39
C GLU A 107 15.47 -0.47 6.81
N HIS A 108 15.65 -1.77 6.73
CA HIS A 108 16.86 -2.29 6.18
C HIS A 108 17.04 -1.93 4.75
N LYS A 109 16.07 -2.17 3.97
CA LYS A 109 16.26 -2.08 2.55
C LYS A 109 16.09 -0.72 1.98
N PHE A 110 15.16 0.02 2.53
CA PHE A 110 14.82 1.24 1.88
C PHE A 110 15.22 2.46 2.62
N TRP A 111 15.27 2.37 3.91
CA TRP A 111 15.63 3.53 4.68
C TRP A 111 17.01 3.39 5.22
N GLY A 112 17.59 2.29 4.81
CA GLY A 112 18.99 2.15 5.05
C GLY A 112 19.42 2.08 6.47
N LYS A 113 18.63 1.69 7.32
CA LYS A 113 19.03 1.70 8.49
C LYS A 113 19.00 0.54 9.09
N ARG A 114 18.83 -0.03 9.46
CA ARG A 114 18.67 -0.99 10.14
C ARG A 114 19.52 -1.86 9.87
N THR A 115 19.91 -2.26 10.00
CA THR A 115 20.73 -3.21 9.76
C THR A 115 20.53 -4.33 10.25
#